data_0704f9c1610a79620ead001dea3ef72a
#
_entry.id   0704f9c1610a79620ead001dea3ef72a
#
_cell.length_a   1.000
_cell.length_b   1.000
_cell.length_c   1.000
_cell.angle_alpha   90.00
_cell.angle_beta   90.00
_cell.angle_gamma   90.00
#
_symmetry.space_group_name_H-M   'P 1'
#
loop_
_entity.id
_entity.type
_entity.pdbx_description
1 polymer ?
#
loop_
_entity_poly.entity_id
_entity_poly.type
_entity_poly.pdbx_seq_one_letter_code
_entity_poly.pdbx_strand_id
1 'polypeptide(L)'
;MTEQPPPPPPPPPGGGTPPPPPPGGGTPPPPPPGGGEPPPPYSYQPPQQASSAGQPGDLGSRFVAKIIDGVLLAVTVGFLSAILGLAAFGMGMRSNWGANIVGTLISTAIAVGYYSFMESSRGQTVGKMVLGLKVQNLEGANPTMEQALKRNAYFAISLIGVLPILGGLISGLASLAAVIYIAVTINNDTQWRRGWHDQFAGTWVAKTR
;
A
#
# COMPACT_ATOMS: atom_id res chain seq x y z
N MET A 1 3.69 -22.08 -44.05
CA MET A 1 3.49 -20.66 -44.40
C MET A 1 3.99 -19.85 -43.24
N THR A 2 5.20 -19.33 -43.35
CA THR A 2 5.84 -18.49 -42.31
C THR A 2 5.44 -17.05 -42.55
N GLU A 3 4.66 -16.51 -41.64
CA GLU A 3 4.20 -15.12 -41.69
C GLU A 3 5.38 -14.22 -41.31
N GLN A 4 5.74 -13.32 -42.23
CA GLN A 4 6.84 -12.39 -42.10
C GLN A 4 6.36 -11.21 -41.23
N PRO A 5 7.11 -10.77 -40.20
CA PRO A 5 6.70 -9.65 -39.37
C PRO A 5 6.63 -8.34 -40.17
N PRO A 6 5.72 -7.43 -39.82
CA PRO A 6 5.56 -6.15 -40.53
C PRO A 6 6.80 -5.27 -40.43
N PRO A 7 7.10 -4.44 -41.44
CA PRO A 7 8.24 -3.55 -41.44
C PRO A 7 8.10 -2.43 -40.40
N PRO A 8 9.22 -1.92 -39.86
CA PRO A 8 9.22 -0.82 -38.90
C PRO A 8 8.70 0.49 -39.51
N PRO A 9 8.08 1.36 -38.70
CA PRO A 9 7.59 2.65 -39.17
C PRO A 9 8.74 3.58 -39.62
N PRO A 10 8.47 4.48 -40.61
CA PRO A 10 9.46 5.42 -41.09
C PRO A 10 9.88 6.41 -40.03
N PRO A 11 11.15 6.92 -40.04
CA PRO A 11 11.63 7.93 -39.11
C PRO A 11 10.90 9.26 -39.30
N PRO A 12 10.74 10.07 -38.23
CA PRO A 12 10.09 11.38 -38.32
C PRO A 12 10.91 12.34 -39.24
N PRO A 13 10.22 13.28 -39.95
CA PRO A 13 10.88 14.22 -40.82
C PRO A 13 11.82 15.12 -40.03
N GLY A 14 13.04 15.30 -40.58
CA GLY A 14 14.13 16.04 -39.96
C GLY A 14 13.74 17.47 -39.62
N GLY A 15 14.05 17.87 -38.37
CA GLY A 15 13.91 19.22 -37.90
C GLY A 15 14.80 20.18 -38.70
N GLY A 16 14.17 21.18 -39.29
CA GLY A 16 14.87 22.29 -39.95
C GLY A 16 15.73 23.06 -38.96
N THR A 17 16.92 23.48 -39.42
CA THR A 17 17.82 24.37 -38.68
C THR A 17 17.10 25.68 -38.33
N PRO A 18 17.26 26.20 -37.10
CA PRO A 18 16.71 27.51 -36.74
C PRO A 18 17.34 28.65 -37.59
N PRO A 19 16.58 29.68 -37.93
CA PRO A 19 17.10 30.83 -38.68
C PRO A 19 18.17 31.57 -37.89
N PRO A 20 19.17 32.21 -38.58
CA PRO A 20 20.20 32.98 -37.93
C PRO A 20 19.60 34.21 -37.22
N PRO A 21 20.21 34.68 -36.12
CA PRO A 21 19.75 35.87 -35.41
C PRO A 21 19.90 37.12 -36.28
N PRO A 22 19.00 38.12 -36.13
CA PRO A 22 19.08 39.36 -36.90
C PRO A 22 20.33 40.18 -36.53
N PRO A 23 20.92 40.93 -37.49
CA PRO A 23 22.13 41.76 -37.25
C PRO A 23 21.80 42.98 -36.40
N GLY A 24 22.60 43.20 -35.38
CA GLY A 24 22.94 44.39 -34.65
C GLY A 24 21.87 45.47 -34.42
N GLY A 25 21.24 45.44 -33.24
CA GLY A 25 20.64 46.62 -32.65
C GLY A 25 21.59 47.21 -31.60
N GLY A 26 21.88 48.49 -31.70
CA GLY A 26 22.79 49.21 -30.82
C GLY A 26 22.39 49.12 -29.34
N THR A 27 23.40 49.22 -28.48
CA THR A 27 23.25 49.28 -27.03
C THR A 27 22.26 50.39 -26.62
N PRO A 28 21.23 50.13 -25.84
CA PRO A 28 20.37 51.16 -25.29
C PRO A 28 21.19 52.06 -24.33
N PRO A 29 20.88 53.35 -24.26
CA PRO A 29 21.55 54.28 -23.35
C PRO A 29 21.35 53.82 -21.88
N PRO A 30 22.36 54.13 -21.02
CA PRO A 30 22.23 53.76 -19.61
C PRO A 30 21.02 54.48 -18.98
N PRO A 31 20.25 53.78 -18.13
CA PRO A 31 19.13 54.40 -17.44
C PRO A 31 19.62 55.55 -16.53
N PRO A 32 18.80 56.60 -16.35
CA PRO A 32 19.15 57.71 -15.46
C PRO A 32 19.31 57.22 -14.01
N PRO A 33 20.15 57.88 -13.22
CA PRO A 33 20.28 57.59 -11.80
C PRO A 33 19.01 58.05 -11.07
N GLY A 34 18.01 57.20 -11.02
CA GLY A 34 16.79 57.40 -10.26
C GLY A 34 16.83 56.54 -8.99
N GLY A 35 16.67 57.19 -7.82
CA GLY A 35 16.65 56.54 -6.54
C GLY A 35 15.58 55.41 -6.50
N GLY A 36 16.06 54.19 -6.69
CA GLY A 36 15.23 53.01 -6.49
C GLY A 36 15.01 52.78 -4.99
N GLU A 37 13.77 52.68 -4.61
CA GLU A 37 13.38 52.14 -3.29
C GLU A 37 14.15 50.86 -3.03
N PRO A 38 14.70 50.67 -1.81
CA PRO A 38 15.35 49.41 -1.49
C PRO A 38 14.38 48.26 -1.72
N PRO A 39 14.82 47.14 -2.31
CA PRO A 39 13.95 46.00 -2.53
C PRO A 39 13.33 45.57 -1.19
N PRO A 40 12.05 45.19 -1.20
CA PRO A 40 11.39 44.77 0.03
C PRO A 40 12.19 43.64 0.71
N PRO A 41 12.29 43.65 2.04
CA PRO A 41 13.03 42.60 2.73
C PRO A 41 12.54 41.25 2.28
N TYR A 42 13.46 40.39 1.85
CA TYR A 42 13.16 39.01 1.48
C TYR A 42 12.49 38.35 2.68
N SER A 43 11.16 38.19 2.61
CA SER A 43 10.45 37.35 3.58
C SER A 43 10.97 35.93 3.41
N TYR A 44 11.73 35.43 4.37
CA TYR A 44 12.13 34.06 4.44
C TYR A 44 10.84 33.21 4.52
N GLN A 45 10.43 32.65 3.38
CA GLN A 45 9.45 31.60 3.37
C GLN A 45 10.19 30.32 3.74
N PRO A 46 9.88 29.72 4.91
CA PRO A 46 10.44 28.42 5.22
C PRO A 46 10.08 27.46 4.08
N PRO A 47 10.97 26.51 3.73
CA PRO A 47 10.69 25.55 2.68
C PRO A 47 9.33 24.91 2.94
N GLN A 48 8.35 25.13 2.05
CA GLN A 48 7.08 24.44 2.11
C GLN A 48 7.41 22.96 2.01
N GLN A 49 7.20 22.22 3.09
CA GLN A 49 7.32 20.76 3.06
C GLN A 49 6.35 20.27 1.99
N ALA A 50 6.91 19.79 0.88
CA ALA A 50 6.11 19.22 -0.19
C ALA A 50 5.19 18.15 0.42
N SER A 51 3.88 18.33 0.24
CA SER A 51 2.90 17.34 0.73
C SER A 51 3.27 15.96 0.20
N SER A 52 3.37 14.99 1.08
CA SER A 52 3.58 13.59 0.69
C SER A 52 2.28 12.91 0.20
N ALA A 53 1.16 13.62 0.21
CA ALA A 53 -0.12 13.10 -0.26
C ALA A 53 -0.03 12.63 -1.72
N GLY A 54 -0.59 11.46 -1.98
CA GLY A 54 -0.53 10.83 -3.31
C GLY A 54 0.77 10.08 -3.61
N GLN A 55 1.81 10.19 -2.76
CA GLN A 55 3.02 9.38 -2.92
C GLN A 55 2.81 7.94 -2.42
N PRO A 56 3.55 6.96 -2.96
CA PRO A 56 3.50 5.60 -2.45
C PRO A 56 3.87 5.54 -0.97
N GLY A 57 3.07 4.81 -0.19
CA GLY A 57 3.35 4.54 1.21
C GLY A 57 4.66 3.74 1.36
N ASP A 58 5.54 4.16 2.26
CA ASP A 58 6.77 3.44 2.55
C ASP A 58 6.53 2.14 3.33
N LEU A 59 7.52 1.23 3.32
CA LEU A 59 7.43 -0.07 3.99
C LEU A 59 7.24 0.08 5.50
N GLY A 60 7.94 1.04 6.13
CA GLY A 60 7.88 1.23 7.58
C GLY A 60 6.48 1.64 8.05
N SER A 61 5.87 2.64 7.41
CA SER A 61 4.51 3.08 7.76
C SER A 61 3.46 1.98 7.51
N ARG A 62 3.58 1.19 6.44
CA ARG A 62 2.70 0.04 6.20
C ARG A 62 2.86 -1.05 7.27
N PHE A 63 4.10 -1.29 7.71
CA PHE A 63 4.40 -2.26 8.76
C PHE A 63 3.80 -1.81 10.11
N VAL A 64 4.00 -0.56 10.51
CA VAL A 64 3.42 -0.01 11.73
C VAL A 64 1.89 -0.03 11.69
N ALA A 65 1.29 0.34 10.55
CA ALA A 65 -0.17 0.23 10.37
C ALA A 65 -0.65 -1.23 10.59
N LYS A 66 0.11 -2.20 10.07
CA LYS A 66 -0.22 -3.63 10.22
C LYS A 66 -0.09 -4.11 11.67
N ILE A 67 0.89 -3.58 12.43
CA ILE A 67 1.02 -3.87 13.87
C ILE A 67 -0.19 -3.33 14.64
N ILE A 68 -0.59 -2.07 14.38
CA ILE A 68 -1.77 -1.47 15.04
C ILE A 68 -3.03 -2.30 14.76
N ASP A 69 -3.28 -2.66 13.51
CA ASP A 69 -4.39 -3.52 13.12
C ASP A 69 -4.28 -4.91 13.77
N GLY A 70 -3.06 -5.46 13.82
CA GLY A 70 -2.79 -6.77 14.44
C GLY A 70 -3.09 -6.79 15.94
N VAL A 71 -2.71 -5.74 16.67
CA VAL A 71 -3.04 -5.58 18.10
C VAL A 71 -4.55 -5.47 18.29
N LEU A 72 -5.23 -4.65 17.46
CA LEU A 72 -6.69 -4.53 17.51
C LEU A 72 -7.38 -5.88 17.30
N LEU A 73 -6.98 -6.63 16.28
CA LEU A 73 -7.52 -7.96 16.00
C LEU A 73 -7.18 -8.97 17.10
N ALA A 74 -5.95 -8.95 17.63
CA ALA A 74 -5.55 -9.86 18.71
C ALA A 74 -6.38 -9.62 19.98
N VAL A 75 -6.64 -8.37 20.35
CA VAL A 75 -7.51 -8.03 21.48
C VAL A 75 -8.95 -8.49 21.21
N THR A 76 -9.49 -8.20 20.01
CA THR A 76 -10.87 -8.54 19.66
C THR A 76 -11.07 -10.06 19.61
N VAL A 77 -10.20 -10.77 18.89
CA VAL A 77 -10.27 -12.24 18.75
C VAL A 77 -9.97 -12.92 20.09
N GLY A 78 -9.00 -12.41 20.85
CA GLY A 78 -8.66 -12.93 22.17
C GLY A 78 -9.81 -12.79 23.16
N PHE A 79 -10.48 -11.64 23.20
CA PHE A 79 -11.67 -11.41 24.03
C PHE A 79 -12.82 -12.33 23.64
N LEU A 80 -13.12 -12.46 22.35
CA LEU A 80 -14.14 -13.37 21.86
C LEU A 80 -13.80 -14.82 22.19
N SER A 81 -12.56 -15.23 22.01
CA SER A 81 -12.09 -16.58 22.36
C SER A 81 -12.18 -16.87 23.85
N ALA A 82 -11.93 -15.88 24.71
CA ALA A 82 -12.07 -16.03 26.15
C ALA A 82 -13.55 -16.24 26.55
N ILE A 83 -14.47 -15.47 25.98
CA ILE A 83 -15.91 -15.62 26.24
C ILE A 83 -16.38 -17.01 25.80
N LEU A 84 -16.04 -17.43 24.58
CA LEU A 84 -16.42 -18.74 24.04
C LEU A 84 -15.79 -19.88 24.84
N GLY A 85 -14.53 -19.74 25.27
CA GLY A 85 -13.83 -20.70 26.11
C GLY A 85 -14.47 -20.86 27.49
N LEU A 86 -14.85 -19.74 28.15
CA LEU A 86 -15.58 -19.79 29.42
C LEU A 86 -16.95 -20.46 29.28
N ALA A 87 -17.68 -20.13 28.20
CA ALA A 87 -18.96 -20.76 27.93
C ALA A 87 -18.81 -22.28 27.68
N ALA A 88 -17.82 -22.67 26.89
CA ALA A 88 -17.54 -24.09 26.63
C ALA A 88 -17.12 -24.84 27.90
N PHE A 89 -16.30 -24.23 28.77
CA PHE A 89 -15.90 -24.78 30.06
C PHE A 89 -17.12 -24.97 30.98
N GLY A 90 -18.00 -23.98 31.04
CA GLY A 90 -19.26 -24.07 31.82
C GLY A 90 -20.20 -25.18 31.33
N MET A 91 -20.12 -25.54 30.05
CA MET A 91 -20.84 -26.67 29.47
C MET A 91 -20.09 -28.03 29.58
N GLY A 92 -18.96 -28.08 30.27
CA GLY A 92 -18.14 -29.28 30.42
C GLY A 92 -17.39 -29.70 29.14
N MET A 93 -17.29 -28.82 28.13
CA MET A 93 -16.55 -29.09 26.91
C MET A 93 -15.05 -28.98 27.17
N ARG A 94 -14.30 -29.98 26.73
CA ARG A 94 -12.83 -29.93 26.76
C ARG A 94 -12.30 -29.35 25.45
N SER A 95 -11.23 -28.56 25.55
CA SER A 95 -10.49 -28.13 24.37
C SER A 95 -9.99 -29.39 23.62
N ASN A 96 -10.31 -29.45 22.33
CA ASN A 96 -9.92 -30.55 21.47
C ASN A 96 -9.54 -30.00 20.08
N TRP A 97 -9.06 -30.88 19.21
CA TRP A 97 -8.66 -30.50 17.85
C TRP A 97 -9.81 -29.85 17.04
N GLY A 98 -11.05 -30.34 17.20
CA GLY A 98 -12.22 -29.73 16.56
C GLY A 98 -12.44 -28.28 16.97
N ALA A 99 -12.30 -27.96 18.26
CA ALA A 99 -12.38 -26.59 18.75
C ALA A 99 -11.27 -25.70 18.15
N ASN A 100 -10.06 -26.24 17.96
CA ASN A 100 -8.96 -25.52 17.30
C ASN A 100 -9.27 -25.22 15.82
N ILE A 101 -9.84 -26.17 15.08
CA ILE A 101 -10.29 -25.95 13.70
C ILE A 101 -11.29 -24.78 13.64
N VAL A 102 -12.34 -24.87 14.45
CA VAL A 102 -13.38 -23.83 14.47
C VAL A 102 -12.80 -22.46 14.85
N GLY A 103 -11.96 -22.40 15.87
CA GLY A 103 -11.28 -21.17 16.28
C GLY A 103 -10.42 -20.58 15.18
N THR A 104 -9.66 -21.40 14.47
CA THR A 104 -8.81 -20.95 13.35
C THR A 104 -9.64 -20.44 12.18
N LEU A 105 -10.73 -21.12 11.82
CA LEU A 105 -11.65 -20.67 10.78
C LEU A 105 -12.28 -19.32 11.12
N ILE A 106 -12.80 -19.18 12.34
CA ILE A 106 -13.43 -17.93 12.81
C ILE A 106 -12.41 -16.79 12.83
N SER A 107 -11.22 -16.99 13.41
CA SER A 107 -10.20 -15.93 13.49
C SER A 107 -9.71 -15.51 12.12
N THR A 108 -9.53 -16.45 11.20
CA THR A 108 -9.16 -16.16 9.81
C THR A 108 -10.27 -15.37 9.10
N ALA A 109 -11.53 -15.79 9.26
CA ALA A 109 -12.67 -15.10 8.68
C ALA A 109 -12.82 -13.67 9.22
N ILE A 110 -12.63 -13.47 10.54
CA ILE A 110 -12.63 -12.13 11.15
C ILE A 110 -11.51 -11.26 10.57
N ALA A 111 -10.29 -11.80 10.45
CA ALA A 111 -9.16 -11.04 9.91
C ALA A 111 -9.40 -10.66 8.43
N VAL A 112 -9.73 -11.63 7.58
CA VAL A 112 -10.02 -11.37 6.16
C VAL A 112 -11.20 -10.42 6.01
N GLY A 113 -12.27 -10.62 6.77
CA GLY A 113 -13.45 -9.77 6.78
C GLY A 113 -13.11 -8.33 7.18
N TYR A 114 -12.40 -8.14 8.28
CA TYR A 114 -11.97 -6.82 8.76
C TYR A 114 -11.17 -6.07 7.69
N TYR A 115 -10.10 -6.68 7.19
CA TYR A 115 -9.26 -6.01 6.20
C TYR A 115 -10.02 -5.75 4.90
N SER A 116 -10.73 -6.74 4.37
CA SER A 116 -11.41 -6.60 3.08
C SER A 116 -12.57 -5.63 3.13
N PHE A 117 -13.37 -5.64 4.20
CA PHE A 117 -14.47 -4.70 4.38
C PHE A 117 -13.98 -3.26 4.57
N MET A 118 -12.98 -3.05 5.43
CA MET A 118 -12.44 -1.73 5.68
C MET A 118 -11.74 -1.14 4.45
N GLU A 119 -10.98 -1.96 3.72
CA GLU A 119 -10.28 -1.51 2.52
C GLU A 119 -11.24 -1.25 1.35
N SER A 120 -12.29 -2.06 1.16
CA SER A 120 -13.26 -1.82 0.09
C SER A 120 -14.17 -0.63 0.37
N SER A 121 -14.61 -0.45 1.62
CA SER A 121 -15.54 0.62 1.98
C SER A 121 -14.86 1.98 2.11
N ARG A 122 -13.68 2.05 2.71
CA ARG A 122 -12.97 3.29 3.07
C ARG A 122 -11.59 3.44 2.42
N GLY A 123 -11.06 2.37 1.83
CA GLY A 123 -9.67 2.30 1.40
C GLY A 123 -8.67 2.20 2.56
N GLN A 124 -9.12 2.14 3.81
CA GLN A 124 -8.27 2.27 4.99
C GLN A 124 -8.72 1.33 6.10
N THR A 125 -7.76 0.70 6.77
CA THR A 125 -7.96 0.07 8.08
C THR A 125 -7.69 1.09 9.20
N VAL A 126 -7.98 0.73 10.45
CA VAL A 126 -7.72 1.62 11.60
C VAL A 126 -6.24 2.01 11.65
N GLY A 127 -5.32 1.06 11.55
CA GLY A 127 -3.88 1.34 11.53
C GLY A 127 -3.46 2.24 10.36
N LYS A 128 -4.04 2.05 9.18
CA LYS A 128 -3.78 2.92 8.03
C LYS A 128 -4.33 4.33 8.21
N MET A 129 -5.50 4.49 8.84
CA MET A 129 -6.05 5.81 9.17
C MET A 129 -5.10 6.59 10.09
N VAL A 130 -4.56 5.95 11.12
CA VAL A 130 -3.62 6.56 12.07
C VAL A 130 -2.37 7.05 11.35
N LEU A 131 -1.86 6.28 10.38
CA LEU A 131 -0.61 6.59 9.66
C LEU A 131 -0.83 7.39 8.37
N GLY A 132 -2.04 7.81 8.06
CA GLY A 132 -2.32 8.54 6.83
C GLY A 132 -2.03 7.73 5.57
N LEU A 133 -2.42 6.46 5.55
CA LEU A 133 -2.27 5.55 4.41
C LEU A 133 -3.64 5.18 3.85
N LYS A 134 -3.74 5.05 2.52
CA LYS A 134 -4.96 4.63 1.84
C LYS A 134 -4.64 3.63 0.74
N VAL A 135 -5.38 2.53 0.71
CA VAL A 135 -5.37 1.57 -0.40
C VAL A 135 -6.25 2.12 -1.51
N GLN A 136 -5.74 2.07 -2.72
CA GLN A 136 -6.44 2.49 -3.93
C GLN A 136 -6.27 1.42 -5.02
N ASN A 137 -7.23 1.35 -5.93
CA ASN A 137 -7.06 0.65 -7.19
C ASN A 137 -6.19 1.51 -8.15
N LEU A 138 -5.91 1.01 -9.35
CA LEU A 138 -5.09 1.73 -10.32
C LEU A 138 -5.75 3.01 -10.87
N GLU A 139 -7.06 3.16 -10.66
CA GLU A 139 -7.86 4.33 -11.06
C GLU A 139 -7.95 5.39 -9.96
N GLY A 140 -7.32 5.13 -8.79
CA GLY A 140 -7.34 6.04 -7.64
C GLY A 140 -8.59 5.93 -6.74
N ALA A 141 -9.53 5.04 -7.07
CA ALA A 141 -10.72 4.77 -6.26
C ALA A 141 -10.43 3.77 -5.12
N ASN A 142 -11.37 3.58 -4.20
CA ASN A 142 -11.29 2.51 -3.22
C ASN A 142 -11.28 1.15 -3.95
N PRO A 143 -10.56 0.14 -3.44
CA PRO A 143 -10.62 -1.21 -3.99
C PRO A 143 -12.04 -1.75 -3.98
N THR A 144 -12.39 -2.54 -4.98
CA THR A 144 -13.62 -3.36 -4.91
C THR A 144 -13.47 -4.42 -3.82
N MET A 145 -14.58 -5.02 -3.38
CA MET A 145 -14.54 -6.12 -2.42
C MET A 145 -13.70 -7.30 -2.95
N GLU A 146 -13.80 -7.59 -4.23
CA GLU A 146 -12.99 -8.64 -4.87
C GLU A 146 -11.49 -8.32 -4.81
N GLN A 147 -11.09 -7.09 -5.12
CA GLN A 147 -9.71 -6.66 -5.02
C GLN A 147 -9.20 -6.72 -3.58
N ALA A 148 -10.02 -6.29 -2.62
CA ALA A 148 -9.68 -6.34 -1.21
C ALA A 148 -9.55 -7.79 -0.70
N LEU A 149 -10.41 -8.71 -1.14
CA LEU A 149 -10.29 -10.14 -0.82
C LEU A 149 -9.02 -10.75 -1.43
N LYS A 150 -8.75 -10.52 -2.71
CA LYS A 150 -7.51 -10.98 -3.38
C LYS A 150 -6.26 -10.49 -2.65
N ARG A 151 -6.25 -9.21 -2.26
CA ARG A 151 -5.16 -8.59 -1.53
C ARG A 151 -4.88 -9.25 -0.18
N ASN A 152 -5.93 -9.66 0.53
CA ASN A 152 -5.86 -10.24 1.86
C ASN A 152 -5.89 -11.78 1.85
N ALA A 153 -5.88 -12.42 0.67
CA ALA A 153 -5.95 -13.88 0.54
C ALA A 153 -4.79 -14.62 1.24
N TYR A 154 -3.63 -13.99 1.43
CA TYR A 154 -2.49 -14.59 2.12
C TYR A 154 -2.79 -14.94 3.59
N PHE A 155 -3.82 -14.36 4.21
CA PHE A 155 -4.29 -14.79 5.53
C PHE A 155 -4.79 -16.23 5.54
N ALA A 156 -5.19 -16.79 4.38
CA ALA A 156 -5.58 -18.19 4.27
C ALA A 156 -4.43 -19.17 4.62
N ILE A 157 -3.17 -18.70 4.61
CA ILE A 157 -2.01 -19.48 5.07
C ILE A 157 -2.21 -19.93 6.53
N SER A 158 -2.92 -19.15 7.36
CA SER A 158 -3.22 -19.51 8.75
C SER A 158 -4.06 -20.79 8.85
N LEU A 159 -4.83 -21.13 7.82
CA LEU A 159 -5.64 -22.37 7.80
C LEU A 159 -4.78 -23.63 7.79
N ILE A 160 -3.52 -23.57 7.39
CA ILE A 160 -2.56 -24.68 7.52
C ILE A 160 -2.41 -25.07 9.00
N GLY A 161 -2.62 -24.12 9.91
CA GLY A 161 -2.54 -24.33 11.35
C GLY A 161 -3.55 -25.35 11.91
N VAL A 162 -4.61 -25.69 11.15
CA VAL A 162 -5.58 -26.73 11.55
C VAL A 162 -5.01 -28.15 11.45
N LEU A 163 -3.92 -28.36 10.71
CA LEU A 163 -3.28 -29.65 10.59
C LEU A 163 -2.69 -30.08 11.94
N PRO A 164 -2.92 -31.34 12.38
CA PRO A 164 -2.38 -31.81 13.64
C PRO A 164 -0.85 -31.85 13.62
N ILE A 165 -0.25 -31.76 14.81
CA ILE A 165 1.19 -31.90 15.11
C ILE A 165 2.05 -30.77 14.51
N LEU A 166 2.12 -30.61 13.20
CA LEU A 166 3.04 -29.68 12.55
C LEU A 166 2.36 -28.44 11.94
N GLY A 167 1.00 -28.42 11.90
CA GLY A 167 0.26 -27.34 11.21
C GLY A 167 0.60 -25.95 11.73
N GLY A 168 0.68 -25.77 13.04
CA GLY A 168 1.04 -24.48 13.64
C GLY A 168 2.45 -24.03 13.27
N LEU A 169 3.43 -24.92 13.29
CA LEU A 169 4.80 -24.61 12.89
C LEU A 169 4.89 -24.24 11.40
N ILE A 170 4.29 -25.06 10.54
CA ILE A 170 4.29 -24.83 9.09
C ILE A 170 3.57 -23.54 8.76
N SER A 171 2.39 -23.29 9.34
CA SER A 171 1.63 -22.06 9.16
C SER A 171 2.43 -20.82 9.60
N GLY A 172 3.10 -20.89 10.75
CA GLY A 172 3.95 -19.81 11.27
C GLY A 172 5.10 -19.49 10.32
N LEU A 173 5.84 -20.50 9.89
CA LEU A 173 6.96 -20.33 8.95
C LEU A 173 6.48 -19.82 7.58
N ALA A 174 5.39 -20.36 7.05
CA ALA A 174 4.81 -19.90 5.78
C ALA A 174 4.30 -18.46 5.87
N SER A 175 3.67 -18.07 6.99
CA SER A 175 3.24 -16.69 7.22
C SER A 175 4.43 -15.73 7.31
N LEU A 176 5.49 -16.12 8.02
CA LEU A 176 6.74 -15.33 8.09
C LEU A 176 7.36 -15.17 6.70
N ALA A 177 7.47 -16.25 5.93
CA ALA A 177 7.96 -16.20 4.55
C ALA A 177 7.11 -15.28 3.66
N ALA A 178 5.77 -15.33 3.79
CA ALA A 178 4.87 -14.46 3.05
C ALA A 178 5.09 -12.98 3.41
N VAL A 179 5.26 -12.65 4.69
CA VAL A 179 5.53 -11.27 5.16
C VAL A 179 6.88 -10.77 4.64
N ILE A 180 7.92 -11.60 4.70
CA ILE A 180 9.25 -11.26 4.15
C ILE A 180 9.14 -11.03 2.65
N TYR A 181 8.44 -11.90 1.92
CA TYR A 181 8.26 -11.77 0.48
C TYR A 181 7.47 -10.50 0.11
N ILE A 182 6.44 -10.14 0.89
CA ILE A 182 5.74 -8.87 0.76
C ILE A 182 6.71 -7.70 0.93
N ALA A 183 7.55 -7.71 1.96
CA ALA A 183 8.50 -6.63 2.22
C ALA A 183 9.52 -6.48 1.09
N VAL A 184 10.07 -7.59 0.59
CA VAL A 184 11.01 -7.62 -0.54
C VAL A 184 10.36 -7.06 -1.80
N THR A 185 9.14 -7.48 -2.13
CA THR A 185 8.45 -7.02 -3.34
C THR A 185 8.07 -5.54 -3.25
N ILE A 186 7.68 -5.01 -2.08
CA ILE A 186 7.47 -3.57 -1.87
C ILE A 186 8.76 -2.78 -2.09
N ASN A 187 9.90 -3.29 -1.61
CA ASN A 187 11.18 -2.61 -1.75
C ASN A 187 11.69 -2.62 -3.19
N ASN A 188 11.40 -3.67 -3.94
CA ASN A 188 11.83 -3.82 -5.34
C ASN A 188 10.96 -3.02 -6.32
N ASP A 189 9.70 -2.73 -6.01
CA ASP A 189 8.85 -1.85 -6.83
C ASP A 189 9.17 -0.39 -6.50
N THR A 190 10.08 0.21 -7.27
CA THR A 190 10.54 1.58 -7.06
C THR A 190 9.52 2.65 -7.42
N GLN A 191 8.55 2.32 -8.27
CA GLN A 191 7.54 3.27 -8.77
C GLN A 191 6.32 3.38 -7.86
N TRP A 192 5.69 2.24 -7.52
CA TRP A 192 4.42 2.19 -6.79
C TRP A 192 4.54 1.57 -5.41
N ARG A 193 5.70 1.00 -5.09
CA ARG A 193 5.96 0.26 -3.84
C ARG A 193 4.88 -0.77 -3.54
N ARG A 194 4.52 -1.57 -4.55
CA ARG A 194 3.50 -2.62 -4.43
C ARG A 194 4.12 -3.93 -3.98
N GLY A 195 3.58 -4.50 -2.90
CA GLY A 195 3.84 -5.89 -2.57
C GLY A 195 3.21 -6.83 -3.61
N TRP A 196 3.63 -8.08 -3.67
CA TRP A 196 3.04 -9.07 -4.58
C TRP A 196 1.52 -9.17 -4.42
N HIS A 197 0.99 -9.08 -3.21
CA HIS A 197 -0.44 -9.08 -2.91
C HIS A 197 -1.16 -7.84 -3.46
N ASP A 198 -0.49 -6.68 -3.49
CA ASP A 198 -0.98 -5.45 -4.11
C ASP A 198 -1.07 -5.62 -5.63
N GLN A 199 -0.01 -6.21 -6.23
CA GLN A 199 0.06 -6.45 -7.68
C GLN A 199 -1.00 -7.45 -8.11
N PHE A 200 -1.16 -8.55 -7.35
CA PHE A 200 -2.18 -9.58 -7.60
C PHE A 200 -3.61 -9.03 -7.54
N ALA A 201 -3.84 -8.05 -6.65
CA ALA A 201 -5.16 -7.42 -6.48
C ALA A 201 -5.39 -6.21 -7.40
N GLY A 202 -4.37 -5.74 -8.15
CA GLY A 202 -4.46 -4.51 -8.93
C GLY A 202 -4.64 -3.27 -8.06
N THR A 203 -3.94 -3.20 -6.93
CA THR A 203 -4.03 -2.11 -5.94
C THR A 203 -2.66 -1.54 -5.60
N TRP A 204 -2.64 -0.44 -4.88
CA TRP A 204 -1.44 0.15 -4.29
C TRP A 204 -1.80 0.94 -3.03
N VAL A 205 -0.81 1.37 -2.26
CA VAL A 205 -1.04 2.16 -1.03
C VAL A 205 -0.47 3.54 -1.22
N ALA A 206 -1.31 4.56 -1.11
CA ALA A 206 -0.95 5.97 -1.16
C ALA A 206 -0.84 6.57 0.24
N LYS A 207 -0.03 7.62 0.39
CA LYS A 207 -0.07 8.54 1.54
C LYS A 207 -1.22 9.53 1.34
N THR A 208 -1.92 9.88 2.41
CA THR A 208 -3.02 10.85 2.40
C THR A 208 -2.61 12.21 2.97
N ARG A 209 -1.43 12.29 3.53
CA ARG A 209 -0.84 13.50 4.13
C ARG A 209 0.68 13.45 4.08
#